data_9c88b64233ddd547b4f52260bf43905c
#
_entry.id   9c88b64233ddd547b4f52260bf43905c
#
_cell.length_a   1.000
_cell.length_b   1.000
_cell.length_c   1.000
_cell.angle_alpha   90.00
_cell.angle_beta   90.00
_cell.angle_gamma   90.00
#
_symmetry.space_group_name_H-M   'P 1'
#
loop_
_entity.id
_entity.type
_entity.pdbx_description
1 polymer ?
#
loop_
_entity_poly.entity_id
_entity_poly.type
_entity_poly.pdbx_seq_one_letter_code
_entity_poly.pdbx_strand_id
1 'polypeptide(L)'
;KHILMIATGGTIASKATADGLTPQLTSGELLAEVPELEQLCRIDTVQLMNRDSTNINSRDWLQMAACVRAHYDAYDGFVLTHGTDTMAYTAAALSYLIQNNAKPVVITGSQKSIFNQDTDARENLRDAFLYACDDGACGVHVVFDHKVILGTRARKMRTKSYNAFSSIDYPETAILRGRQVVYYIREHVDGAPRFYDRLDPG
;
A
#
# COMPACT_ATOMS: atom_id res chain seq x y z
N LYS A 1 -12.80 -9.85 -7.75
CA LYS A 1 -12.10 -8.58 -8.00
C LYS A 1 -10.82 -8.80 -8.78
N HIS A 2 -10.40 -7.77 -9.51
CA HIS A 2 -9.15 -7.72 -10.25
C HIS A 2 -8.29 -6.59 -9.70
N ILE A 3 -7.19 -6.92 -9.05
CA ILE A 3 -6.34 -5.97 -8.32
C ILE A 3 -4.99 -5.84 -9.02
N LEU A 4 -4.50 -4.60 -9.15
CA LEU A 4 -3.15 -4.33 -9.63
C LEU A 4 -2.21 -4.15 -8.45
N MET A 5 -1.19 -5.00 -8.35
CA MET A 5 -0.09 -4.80 -7.41
C MET A 5 1.00 -3.95 -8.07
N ILE A 6 1.29 -2.81 -7.48
CA ILE A 6 2.32 -1.86 -7.94
C ILE A 6 3.50 -1.93 -6.97
N ALA A 7 4.63 -2.48 -7.41
CA ALA A 7 5.81 -2.59 -6.58
C ALA A 7 6.72 -1.36 -6.74
N THR A 8 7.12 -0.77 -5.61
CA THR A 8 8.01 0.39 -5.57
C THR A 8 9.35 0.09 -4.89
N GLY A 9 9.54 -1.11 -4.34
CA GLY A 9 10.71 -1.53 -3.59
C GLY A 9 10.44 -1.64 -2.09
N GLY A 10 11.40 -1.26 -1.27
CA GLY A 10 11.32 -1.31 0.19
C GLY A 10 11.78 -2.64 0.78
N THR A 11 11.80 -2.70 2.12
CA THR A 11 12.29 -3.85 2.90
C THR A 11 11.58 -5.15 2.57
N ILE A 12 10.30 -5.09 2.25
CA ILE A 12 9.48 -6.27 1.93
C ILE A 12 10.08 -7.10 0.79
N ALA A 13 10.64 -6.43 -0.22
CA ALA A 13 11.26 -7.04 -1.40
C ALA A 13 12.79 -7.14 -1.30
N SER A 14 13.38 -6.88 -0.13
CA SER A 14 14.82 -6.81 0.04
C SER A 14 15.44 -8.16 0.39
N LYS A 15 16.65 -8.41 -0.14
CA LYS A 15 17.53 -9.49 0.28
C LYS A 15 18.71 -8.92 1.07
N ALA A 16 19.23 -9.71 2.01
CA ALA A 16 20.47 -9.39 2.69
C ALA A 16 21.64 -9.50 1.71
N THR A 17 22.44 -8.44 1.61
CA THR A 17 23.70 -8.39 0.83
C THR A 17 24.85 -8.00 1.74
N ALA A 18 26.08 -8.05 1.24
CA ALA A 18 27.25 -7.61 1.99
C ALA A 18 27.16 -6.13 2.41
N ASP A 19 26.45 -5.31 1.63
CA ASP A 19 26.28 -3.87 1.85
C ASP A 19 24.98 -3.51 2.58
N GLY A 20 24.22 -4.51 3.08
CA GLY A 20 22.95 -4.31 3.79
C GLY A 20 21.74 -4.90 3.06
N LEU A 21 20.53 -4.40 3.39
CA LEU A 21 19.29 -4.82 2.74
C LEU A 21 19.11 -4.02 1.44
N THR A 22 19.02 -4.72 0.32
CA THR A 22 18.77 -4.09 -0.99
C THR A 22 17.52 -4.68 -1.62
N PRO A 23 16.55 -3.85 -2.09
CA PRO A 23 15.38 -4.35 -2.81
C PRO A 23 15.82 -5.09 -4.07
N GLN A 24 15.50 -6.37 -4.18
CA GLN A 24 15.94 -7.24 -5.28
C GLN A 24 14.81 -8.04 -5.92
N LEU A 25 13.69 -8.24 -5.20
CA LEU A 25 12.56 -8.98 -5.76
C LEU A 25 11.78 -8.09 -6.74
N THR A 26 11.43 -8.70 -7.86
CA THR A 26 10.40 -8.18 -8.76
C THR A 26 9.02 -8.34 -8.12
N SER A 27 8.04 -7.62 -8.65
CA SER A 27 6.65 -7.74 -8.21
C SER A 27 6.09 -9.16 -8.34
N GLY A 28 6.45 -9.87 -9.43
CA GLY A 28 6.02 -11.26 -9.65
C GLY A 28 6.68 -12.24 -8.67
N GLU A 29 7.97 -12.07 -8.38
CA GLU A 29 8.66 -12.89 -7.38
C GLU A 29 8.10 -12.66 -5.96
N LEU A 30 7.76 -11.42 -5.61
CA LEU A 30 7.13 -11.11 -4.33
C LEU A 30 5.75 -11.76 -4.20
N LEU A 31 4.95 -11.75 -5.27
CA LEU A 31 3.65 -12.42 -5.30
C LEU A 31 3.80 -13.94 -5.15
N ALA A 32 4.81 -14.55 -5.76
CA ALA A 32 5.06 -15.98 -5.69
C ALA A 32 5.41 -16.46 -4.25
N GLU A 33 5.90 -15.56 -3.38
CA GLU A 33 6.16 -15.86 -1.96
C GLU A 33 4.87 -15.96 -1.11
N VAL A 34 3.71 -15.50 -1.64
CA VAL A 34 2.42 -15.49 -0.94
C VAL A 34 1.32 -16.03 -1.87
N PRO A 35 1.40 -17.32 -2.28
CA PRO A 35 0.50 -17.89 -3.29
C PRO A 35 -0.97 -17.90 -2.88
N GLU A 36 -1.26 -17.83 -1.58
CA GLU A 36 -2.62 -17.73 -1.06
C GLU A 36 -3.37 -16.46 -1.49
N LEU A 37 -2.67 -15.42 -1.94
CA LEU A 37 -3.28 -14.19 -2.46
C LEU A 37 -4.09 -14.45 -3.73
N GLU A 38 -3.66 -15.39 -4.57
CA GLU A 38 -4.38 -15.76 -5.79
C GLU A 38 -5.76 -16.39 -5.53
N GLN A 39 -5.97 -16.88 -4.29
CA GLN A 39 -7.28 -17.40 -3.86
C GLN A 39 -8.24 -16.28 -3.45
N LEU A 40 -7.75 -15.06 -3.25
CA LEU A 40 -8.57 -13.90 -2.86
C LEU A 40 -9.13 -13.17 -4.09
N CYS A 41 -8.30 -12.99 -5.11
CA CYS A 41 -8.67 -12.22 -6.29
C CYS A 41 -7.70 -12.51 -7.44
N ARG A 42 -8.07 -12.04 -8.64
CA ARG A 42 -7.13 -11.98 -9.77
C ARG A 42 -6.14 -10.84 -9.52
N ILE A 43 -4.84 -11.12 -9.69
CA ILE A 43 -3.77 -10.16 -9.43
C ILE A 43 -2.89 -10.05 -10.66
N ASP A 44 -2.73 -8.83 -11.16
CA ASP A 44 -1.65 -8.48 -12.09
C ASP A 44 -0.62 -7.63 -11.35
N THR A 45 0.61 -7.61 -11.84
CA THR A 45 1.71 -6.90 -11.19
C THR A 45 2.43 -5.93 -12.13
N VAL A 46 2.85 -4.80 -11.58
CA VAL A 46 3.72 -3.82 -12.25
C VAL A 46 4.88 -3.48 -11.33
N GLN A 47 6.10 -3.60 -11.86
CA GLN A 47 7.30 -3.08 -11.20
C GLN A 47 7.49 -1.62 -11.63
N LEU A 48 6.96 -0.70 -10.85
CA LEU A 48 7.02 0.73 -11.17
C LEU A 48 8.42 1.30 -10.91
N MET A 49 9.01 0.93 -9.77
CA MET A 49 10.37 1.30 -9.38
C MET A 49 10.91 0.28 -8.39
N ASN A 50 12.20 0.38 -8.06
CA ASN A 50 12.84 -0.45 -7.05
C ASN A 50 13.74 0.44 -6.16
N ARG A 51 13.12 1.14 -5.21
CA ARG A 51 13.80 2.13 -4.37
C ARG A 51 13.69 1.80 -2.89
N ASP A 52 14.72 2.17 -2.15
CA ASP A 52 14.59 2.39 -0.72
C ASP A 52 13.68 3.60 -0.49
N SER A 53 12.76 3.49 0.48
CA SER A 53 11.78 4.55 0.73
C SER A 53 12.41 5.87 1.15
N THR A 54 13.60 5.85 1.74
CA THR A 54 14.34 7.08 2.09
C THR A 54 14.71 7.91 0.87
N ASN A 55 14.75 7.30 -0.31
CA ASN A 55 15.05 7.95 -1.59
C ASN A 55 13.79 8.33 -2.40
N ILE A 56 12.59 8.06 -1.88
CA ILE A 56 11.33 8.45 -2.50
C ILE A 56 11.16 9.98 -2.40
N ASN A 57 10.75 10.58 -3.50
CA ASN A 57 10.57 12.03 -3.62
C ASN A 57 9.26 12.38 -4.36
N SER A 58 9.01 13.68 -4.55
CA SER A 58 7.77 14.16 -5.16
C SER A 58 7.52 13.66 -6.58
N ARG A 59 8.57 13.44 -7.39
CA ARG A 59 8.43 12.88 -8.75
C ARG A 59 7.96 11.44 -8.71
N ASP A 60 8.42 10.67 -7.70
CA ASP A 60 8.00 9.28 -7.52
C ASP A 60 6.52 9.20 -7.12
N TRP A 61 6.02 10.13 -6.28
CA TRP A 61 4.58 10.21 -5.96
C TRP A 61 3.74 10.51 -7.21
N LEU A 62 4.19 11.42 -8.05
CA LEU A 62 3.52 11.70 -9.34
C LEU A 62 3.51 10.48 -10.25
N GLN A 63 4.60 9.71 -10.31
CA GLN A 63 4.66 8.46 -11.09
C GLN A 63 3.70 7.40 -10.53
N MET A 64 3.59 7.25 -9.20
CA MET A 64 2.64 6.33 -8.57
C MET A 64 1.19 6.73 -8.89
N ALA A 65 0.85 8.01 -8.76
CA ALA A 65 -0.49 8.51 -9.10
C ALA A 65 -0.80 8.34 -10.59
N ALA A 66 0.17 8.61 -11.48
CA ALA A 66 0.02 8.40 -12.92
C ALA A 66 -0.16 6.92 -13.27
N CYS A 67 0.53 6.01 -12.59
CA CYS A 67 0.35 4.57 -12.75
C CYS A 67 -1.06 4.13 -12.37
N VAL A 68 -1.57 4.56 -11.22
CA VAL A 68 -2.95 4.29 -10.80
C VAL A 68 -3.95 4.83 -11.83
N ARG A 69 -3.77 6.09 -12.28
CA ARG A 69 -4.62 6.72 -13.30
C ARG A 69 -4.65 5.92 -14.60
N ALA A 70 -3.48 5.51 -15.10
CA ALA A 70 -3.36 4.79 -16.36
C ALA A 70 -4.08 3.43 -16.35
N HIS A 71 -4.22 2.82 -15.17
CA HIS A 71 -4.83 1.50 -14.99
C HIS A 71 -6.20 1.55 -14.33
N TYR A 72 -6.73 2.76 -14.05
CA TYR A 72 -7.89 2.93 -13.21
C TYR A 72 -9.13 2.17 -13.69
N ASP A 73 -9.40 2.21 -15.00
CA ASP A 73 -10.60 1.58 -15.57
C ASP A 73 -10.48 0.05 -15.67
N ALA A 74 -9.27 -0.48 -15.74
CA ALA A 74 -9.02 -1.90 -15.95
C ALA A 74 -9.05 -2.74 -14.65
N TYR A 75 -8.91 -2.11 -13.49
CA TYR A 75 -8.80 -2.80 -12.21
C TYR A 75 -9.84 -2.31 -11.20
N ASP A 76 -10.19 -3.17 -10.23
CA ASP A 76 -11.14 -2.86 -9.16
C ASP A 76 -10.47 -2.16 -7.97
N GLY A 77 -9.15 -2.25 -7.85
CA GLY A 77 -8.37 -1.65 -6.79
C GLY A 77 -6.86 -1.82 -7.00
N PHE A 78 -6.08 -1.20 -6.14
CA PHE A 78 -4.63 -1.11 -6.25
C PHE A 78 -3.97 -1.41 -4.91
N VAL A 79 -2.90 -2.21 -4.93
CA VAL A 79 -2.06 -2.46 -3.76
C VAL A 79 -0.63 -2.03 -4.10
N LEU A 80 -0.11 -1.02 -3.40
CA LEU A 80 1.26 -0.56 -3.55
C LEU A 80 2.12 -1.16 -2.44
N THR A 81 3.21 -1.83 -2.81
CA THR A 81 4.25 -2.23 -1.85
C THR A 81 5.30 -1.14 -1.75
N HIS A 82 5.64 -0.75 -0.52
CA HIS A 82 6.45 0.44 -0.23
C HIS A 82 7.34 0.22 1.00
N GLY A 83 8.48 0.89 1.06
CA GLY A 83 9.29 0.90 2.26
C GLY A 83 8.64 1.71 3.38
N THR A 84 8.84 1.27 4.64
CA THR A 84 8.07 1.80 5.78
C THR A 84 8.46 3.21 6.21
N ASP A 85 9.69 3.68 5.92
CA ASP A 85 10.19 4.96 6.47
C ASP A 85 9.45 6.18 5.94
N THR A 86 9.07 6.17 4.67
CA THR A 86 8.32 7.28 4.05
C THR A 86 6.92 6.90 3.58
N MET A 87 6.44 5.71 3.92
CA MET A 87 5.11 5.21 3.53
C MET A 87 3.98 6.19 3.90
N ALA A 88 4.03 6.76 5.10
CA ALA A 88 3.03 7.72 5.57
C ALA A 88 2.99 8.99 4.71
N TYR A 89 4.15 9.48 4.26
CA TYR A 89 4.23 10.64 3.37
C TYR A 89 3.71 10.32 1.98
N THR A 90 4.04 9.15 1.46
CA THR A 90 3.51 8.67 0.18
C THR A 90 1.99 8.51 0.23
N ALA A 91 1.47 7.95 1.32
CA ALA A 91 0.02 7.79 1.51
C ALA A 91 -0.70 9.14 1.56
N ALA A 92 -0.15 10.12 2.27
CA ALA A 92 -0.68 11.47 2.30
C ALA A 92 -0.63 12.13 0.91
N ALA A 93 0.51 12.06 0.22
CA ALA A 93 0.66 12.63 -1.12
C ALA A 93 -0.34 12.02 -2.11
N LEU A 94 -0.48 10.69 -2.13
CA LEU A 94 -1.43 10.01 -3.02
C LEU A 94 -2.89 10.37 -2.67
N SER A 95 -3.21 10.59 -1.39
CA SER A 95 -4.56 11.04 -0.98
C SER A 95 -4.93 12.41 -1.58
N TYR A 96 -3.96 13.30 -1.77
CA TYR A 96 -4.18 14.59 -2.42
C TYR A 96 -4.09 14.51 -3.95
N LEU A 97 -3.25 13.63 -4.49
CA LEU A 97 -3.10 13.45 -5.94
C LEU A 97 -4.24 12.66 -6.57
N ILE A 98 -4.93 11.81 -5.78
CA ILE A 98 -6.02 10.94 -6.24
C ILE A 98 -7.24 11.19 -5.33
N GLN A 99 -8.07 12.13 -5.73
CA GLN A 99 -9.25 12.52 -4.95
C GLN A 99 -10.54 11.91 -5.50
N ASN A 100 -11.57 11.82 -4.66
CA ASN A 100 -12.85 11.18 -4.99
C ASN A 100 -12.67 9.76 -5.56
N ASN A 101 -11.79 9.00 -4.95
CA ASN A 101 -11.39 7.70 -5.45
C ASN A 101 -12.31 6.60 -4.90
N ALA A 102 -13.25 6.13 -5.72
CA ALA A 102 -14.18 5.05 -5.36
C ALA A 102 -13.51 3.66 -5.34
N LYS A 103 -12.30 3.52 -5.90
CA LYS A 103 -11.55 2.28 -5.86
C LYS A 103 -10.45 2.35 -4.80
N PRO A 104 -10.21 1.31 -4.00
CA PRO A 104 -9.16 1.36 -2.99
C PRO A 104 -7.77 1.48 -3.59
N VAL A 105 -6.95 2.37 -3.04
CA VAL A 105 -5.51 2.46 -3.24
C VAL A 105 -4.86 2.16 -1.90
N VAL A 106 -4.40 0.95 -1.74
CA VAL A 106 -3.86 0.42 -0.48
C VAL A 106 -2.34 0.46 -0.52
N ILE A 107 -1.73 1.03 0.50
CA ILE A 107 -0.27 1.05 0.62
C ILE A 107 0.12 0.15 1.78
N THR A 108 1.04 -0.76 1.55
CA THR A 108 1.57 -1.68 2.55
C THR A 108 3.06 -1.94 2.37
N GLY A 109 3.64 -2.66 3.29
CA GLY A 109 5.05 -3.02 3.30
C GLY A 109 5.34 -3.91 4.49
N SER A 110 6.60 -3.99 4.90
CA SER A 110 6.97 -4.75 6.09
C SER A 110 8.19 -4.18 6.80
N GLN A 111 8.31 -4.49 8.08
CA GLN A 111 9.51 -4.21 8.86
C GLN A 111 10.62 -5.20 8.58
N LYS A 112 10.28 -6.42 8.17
CA LYS A 112 11.22 -7.46 7.78
C LYS A 112 11.00 -7.93 6.35
N SER A 113 12.08 -8.37 5.70
CA SER A 113 12.01 -8.99 4.38
C SER A 113 11.07 -10.20 4.37
N ILE A 114 10.42 -10.44 3.24
CA ILE A 114 9.55 -11.61 3.02
C ILE A 114 10.27 -12.95 3.28
N PHE A 115 11.59 -12.99 3.16
CA PHE A 115 12.41 -14.18 3.39
C PHE A 115 12.69 -14.49 4.87
N ASN A 116 12.41 -13.58 5.78
CA ASN A 116 12.59 -13.84 7.19
C ASN A 116 11.49 -14.78 7.69
N GLN A 117 11.83 -15.74 8.54
CA GLN A 117 10.85 -16.70 9.10
C GLN A 117 9.76 -16.00 9.92
N ASP A 118 10.15 -14.95 10.65
CA ASP A 118 9.29 -14.15 11.50
C ASP A 118 8.86 -12.83 10.82
N THR A 119 8.72 -12.83 9.50
CA THR A 119 8.33 -11.64 8.75
C THR A 119 6.88 -11.24 8.99
N ASP A 120 6.61 -9.95 9.05
CA ASP A 120 5.28 -9.34 9.01
C ASP A 120 4.74 -9.16 7.57
N ALA A 121 5.57 -9.43 6.56
CA ALA A 121 5.25 -9.17 5.16
C ALA A 121 4.04 -9.95 4.65
N ARG A 122 3.93 -11.25 4.99
CA ARG A 122 2.85 -12.12 4.52
C ARG A 122 1.49 -11.67 5.04
N GLU A 123 1.44 -11.34 6.34
CA GLU A 123 0.22 -10.83 6.98
C GLU A 123 -0.17 -9.47 6.41
N ASN A 124 0.77 -8.55 6.29
CA ASN A 124 0.50 -7.22 5.75
C ASN A 124 0.03 -7.27 4.29
N LEU A 125 0.62 -8.12 3.44
CA LEU A 125 0.15 -8.33 2.07
C LEU A 125 -1.25 -8.92 2.05
N ARG A 126 -1.49 -9.99 2.81
CA ARG A 126 -2.82 -10.62 2.89
C ARG A 126 -3.88 -9.61 3.30
N ASP A 127 -3.63 -8.84 4.34
CA ASP A 127 -4.55 -7.85 4.86
C ASP A 127 -4.81 -6.72 3.84
N ALA A 128 -3.75 -6.26 3.14
CA ALA A 128 -3.89 -5.26 2.09
C ALA A 128 -4.77 -5.74 0.93
N PHE A 129 -4.60 -7.00 0.49
CA PHE A 129 -5.44 -7.58 -0.57
C PHE A 129 -6.86 -7.87 -0.09
N LEU A 130 -7.05 -8.35 1.15
CA LEU A 130 -8.38 -8.52 1.74
C LEU A 130 -9.15 -7.21 1.76
N TYR A 131 -8.51 -6.12 2.21
CA TYR A 131 -9.13 -4.79 2.21
C TYR A 131 -9.38 -4.29 0.78
N ALA A 132 -8.41 -4.42 -0.14
CA ALA A 132 -8.59 -3.98 -1.52
C ALA A 132 -9.71 -4.72 -2.26
N CYS A 133 -10.03 -5.94 -1.84
CA CYS A 133 -11.11 -6.76 -2.39
C CYS A 133 -12.47 -6.51 -1.73
N ASP A 134 -12.54 -5.78 -0.62
CA ASP A 134 -13.79 -5.49 0.06
C ASP A 134 -14.63 -4.45 -0.71
N ASP A 135 -15.93 -4.66 -0.79
CA ASP A 135 -16.85 -3.76 -1.52
C ASP A 135 -17.05 -2.41 -0.83
N GLY A 136 -16.74 -2.31 0.46
CA GLY A 136 -16.77 -1.07 1.22
C GLY A 136 -15.48 -0.27 1.15
N ALA A 137 -14.43 -0.80 0.50
CA ALA A 137 -13.13 -0.14 0.44
C ALA A 137 -13.09 0.93 -0.66
N CYS A 138 -12.58 2.10 -0.33
CA CYS A 138 -12.38 3.22 -1.26
C CYS A 138 -11.22 4.10 -0.77
N GLY A 139 -10.80 5.09 -1.56
CA GLY A 139 -9.81 6.07 -1.15
C GLY A 139 -8.40 5.50 -0.98
N VAL A 140 -7.53 6.27 -0.34
CA VAL A 140 -6.12 5.91 -0.11
C VAL A 140 -5.91 5.57 1.35
N HIS A 141 -5.43 4.34 1.62
CA HIS A 141 -5.21 3.83 2.97
C HIS A 141 -3.85 3.15 3.12
N VAL A 142 -3.30 3.24 4.31
CA VAL A 142 -2.22 2.36 4.75
C VAL A 142 -2.85 1.17 5.45
N VAL A 143 -2.50 -0.04 5.01
CA VAL A 143 -2.87 -1.29 5.71
C VAL A 143 -1.61 -1.92 6.27
N PHE A 144 -1.55 -2.01 7.59
CA PHE A 144 -0.38 -2.48 8.30
C PHE A 144 -0.76 -3.02 9.69
N ASP A 145 -0.23 -4.16 10.10
CA ASP A 145 -0.49 -4.77 11.41
C ASP A 145 -2.00 -4.85 11.71
N HIS A 146 -2.77 -5.42 10.77
CA HIS A 146 -4.23 -5.59 10.81
C HIS A 146 -5.07 -4.31 10.86
N LYS A 147 -4.45 -3.14 10.71
CA LYS A 147 -5.12 -1.83 10.77
C LYS A 147 -5.27 -1.24 9.39
N VAL A 148 -6.41 -0.60 9.16
CA VAL A 148 -6.66 0.24 7.99
C VAL A 148 -6.66 1.69 8.45
N ILE A 149 -5.69 2.45 7.98
CA ILE A 149 -5.43 3.81 8.41
C ILE A 149 -5.61 4.74 7.21
N LEU A 150 -6.41 5.78 7.38
CA LEU A 150 -6.57 6.81 6.34
C LEU A 150 -5.21 7.39 5.92
N GLY A 151 -4.96 7.48 4.61
CA GLY A 151 -3.64 7.87 4.09
C GLY A 151 -3.12 9.20 4.60
N THR A 152 -4.01 10.17 4.85
CA THR A 152 -3.67 11.48 5.43
C THR A 152 -3.42 11.45 6.96
N ARG A 153 -3.69 10.34 7.62
CA ARG A 153 -3.61 10.19 9.08
C ARG A 153 -2.56 9.18 9.53
N ALA A 154 -1.96 8.44 8.60
CA ALA A 154 -0.95 7.45 8.91
C ALA A 154 0.35 8.11 9.40
N ARG A 155 0.93 7.58 10.47
CA ARG A 155 2.24 7.96 10.97
C ARG A 155 3.03 6.75 11.44
N LYS A 156 4.30 6.66 11.06
CA LYS A 156 5.22 5.65 11.58
C LYS A 156 5.65 6.06 12.99
N MET A 157 5.25 5.27 13.98
CA MET A 157 5.53 5.54 15.40
C MET A 157 6.69 4.71 15.93
N ARG A 158 7.01 3.60 15.29
CA ARG A 158 8.05 2.65 15.73
C ARG A 158 8.89 2.17 14.57
N THR A 159 10.19 2.09 14.79
CA THR A 159 11.18 1.72 13.76
C THR A 159 11.42 0.21 13.64
N LYS A 160 11.14 -0.57 14.70
CA LYS A 160 11.45 -2.01 14.74
C LYS A 160 10.24 -2.90 15.00
N SER A 161 9.23 -2.40 15.70
CA SER A 161 8.03 -3.16 16.04
C SER A 161 7.14 -3.37 14.81
N TYR A 162 6.47 -4.52 14.73
CA TYR A 162 5.48 -4.79 13.67
C TYR A 162 4.28 -3.85 13.77
N ASN A 163 3.87 -3.46 14.97
CA ASN A 163 2.91 -2.39 15.20
C ASN A 163 3.57 -1.02 14.95
N ALA A 164 3.96 -0.77 13.69
CA ALA A 164 4.78 0.39 13.34
C ALA A 164 3.97 1.66 13.10
N PHE A 165 2.74 1.55 12.59
CA PHE A 165 1.90 2.68 12.20
C PHE A 165 0.73 2.90 13.15
N SER A 166 0.36 4.16 13.32
CA SER A 166 -0.84 4.58 14.04
C SER A 166 -1.57 5.66 13.25
N SER A 167 -2.88 5.76 13.49
CA SER A 167 -3.68 6.89 13.03
C SER A 167 -3.52 8.05 13.99
N ILE A 168 -3.29 9.27 13.49
CA ILE A 168 -3.06 10.47 14.30
C ILE A 168 -4.32 11.35 14.28
N ASP A 169 -4.81 11.66 15.47
CA ASP A 169 -5.99 12.51 15.73
C ASP A 169 -7.23 12.07 14.91
N TYR A 170 -7.31 10.79 14.58
CA TYR A 170 -8.40 10.15 13.85
C TYR A 170 -8.35 8.64 14.12
N PRO A 171 -9.47 7.93 14.26
CA PRO A 171 -9.44 6.48 14.46
C PRO A 171 -8.95 5.73 13.21
N GLU A 172 -8.53 4.50 13.37
CA GLU A 172 -8.43 3.57 12.24
C GLU A 172 -9.81 3.47 11.58
N THR A 173 -9.86 3.45 10.25
CA THR A 173 -11.14 3.35 9.52
C THR A 173 -11.72 1.96 9.57
N ALA A 174 -10.84 0.95 9.62
CA ALA A 174 -11.22 -0.44 9.79
C ALA A 174 -10.07 -1.25 10.41
N ILE A 175 -10.39 -2.48 10.80
CA ILE A 175 -9.40 -3.49 11.17
C ILE A 175 -9.67 -4.80 10.43
N LEU A 176 -8.62 -5.60 10.23
CA LEU A 176 -8.71 -6.96 9.68
C LEU A 176 -8.78 -7.95 10.86
N ARG A 177 -9.80 -8.80 10.86
CA ARG A 177 -9.94 -9.91 11.80
C ARG A 177 -10.11 -11.21 11.02
N GLY A 178 -9.04 -12.00 10.96
CA GLY A 178 -9.00 -13.18 10.12
C GLY A 178 -9.19 -12.82 8.64
N ARG A 179 -10.34 -13.17 8.05
CA ARG A 179 -10.66 -12.86 6.64
C ARG A 179 -11.75 -11.79 6.48
N GLN A 180 -12.01 -11.02 7.53
CA GLN A 180 -13.08 -10.03 7.54
C GLN A 180 -12.55 -8.63 7.78
N VAL A 181 -13.10 -7.66 7.06
CA VAL A 181 -12.90 -6.24 7.28
C VAL A 181 -13.97 -5.74 8.24
N VAL A 182 -13.57 -5.24 9.40
CA VAL A 182 -14.47 -4.67 10.40
C VAL A 182 -14.32 -3.15 10.36
N TYR A 183 -15.30 -2.47 9.80
CA TYR A 183 -15.31 -1.02 9.68
C TYR A 183 -15.70 -0.34 10.98
N TYR A 184 -14.93 0.67 11.38
CA TYR A 184 -15.30 1.66 12.39
C TYR A 184 -15.88 2.90 11.74
N ILE A 185 -15.34 3.29 10.57
CA ILE A 185 -15.82 4.40 9.77
C ILE A 185 -15.95 3.91 8.33
N ARG A 186 -17.11 4.11 7.73
CA ARG A 186 -17.32 3.90 6.29
C ARG A 186 -17.18 5.24 5.60
N GLU A 187 -16.20 5.32 4.72
CA GLU A 187 -16.07 6.48 3.84
C GLU A 187 -17.10 6.37 2.72
N HIS A 188 -17.60 7.51 2.32
CA HIS A 188 -18.46 7.63 1.16
C HIS A 188 -17.77 8.52 0.14
N VAL A 189 -17.76 8.09 -1.11
CA VAL A 189 -17.14 8.82 -2.20
C VAL A 189 -18.22 9.19 -3.20
N ASP A 190 -18.44 10.48 -3.35
CA ASP A 190 -19.39 11.04 -4.30
C ASP A 190 -18.65 11.62 -5.52
N GLY A 191 -19.11 11.23 -6.71
CA GLY A 191 -18.61 11.78 -7.97
C GLY A 191 -17.45 11.02 -8.59
N ALA A 192 -16.94 11.56 -9.69
CA ALA A 192 -15.85 10.96 -10.45
C ALA A 192 -14.49 11.17 -9.78
N PRO A 193 -13.53 10.23 -9.94
CA PRO A 193 -12.18 10.39 -9.43
C PRO A 193 -11.49 11.58 -10.09
N ARG A 194 -10.67 12.29 -9.31
CA ARG A 194 -9.84 13.40 -9.79
C ARG A 194 -8.37 13.04 -9.60
N PHE A 195 -7.60 13.13 -10.68
CA PHE A 195 -6.17 12.88 -10.67
C PHE A 195 -5.43 14.18 -10.95
N TYR A 196 -4.46 14.49 -10.09
CA TYR A 196 -3.59 15.63 -10.24
C TYR A 196 -2.21 15.16 -10.73
N ASP A 197 -1.66 15.84 -11.72
CA ASP A 197 -0.40 15.50 -12.39
C ASP A 197 0.77 16.40 -11.97
N ARG A 198 0.52 17.30 -11.01
CA ARG A 198 1.52 18.20 -10.44
C ARG A 198 1.27 18.43 -8.95
N LEU A 199 2.36 18.65 -8.24
CA LEU A 199 2.34 19.22 -6.90
C LEU A 199 2.60 20.73 -7.08
N ASP A 200 1.52 21.50 -7.09
CA ASP A 200 1.60 22.96 -7.14
C ASP A 200 1.68 23.47 -5.71
N PRO A 201 2.73 24.18 -5.32
CA PRO A 201 2.84 24.74 -3.98
C PRO A 201 1.91 25.95 -3.74
N GLY A 202 1.13 26.37 -4.74
CA GLY A 202 0.25 27.54 -4.65
C GLY A 202 0.93 28.81 -5.12
#